data_43946b7fe65d427f01ca007cc6275954
#
_entry.id   43946b7fe65d427f01ca007cc6275954
#
_cell.length_a   1.000
_cell.length_b   1.000
_cell.length_c   1.000
_cell.angle_alpha   90.00
_cell.angle_beta   90.00
_cell.angle_gamma   90.00
#
_symmetry.space_group_name_H-M   'P 1'
#
loop_
_entity.id
_entity.type
_entity.pdbx_description
1 polymer ?
#
loop_
_entity_poly.entity_id
_entity_poly.type
_entity_poly.pdbx_seq_one_letter_code
_entity_poly.pdbx_strand_id
1 'polypeptide(L)'
;MTKTMCAAVQMASSPNLGANLIEAGRLIEKAAAQGAALVVLPENFALMGMVETDKLEAAETEGSGPIQEFLARTAERLKLWLVGGTLPIRASKGKVHATSLIFDDRGNQVGRYDKIHLFDVNVPGTEEQYRESHTIEAGEHALVLDTPFGRLGVAICYDLRFPELFRQMADTGMDILAVPSAFTAQTGAAHWEILVRARALENLCYAIASNQGGFHVNGRETYGHSMIVDPWGKVMAGLPSGAGIVTAEIDPDRLEKVRAAFPALQHRRMHCR
;
A
#
# COMPACT_ATOMS: atom_id res chain seq x y z
N MET A 1 4.22 -18.54 -14.10
CA MET A 1 4.79 -17.29 -13.56
C MET A 1 6.15 -17.60 -12.93
N THR A 2 7.08 -16.66 -12.96
CA THR A 2 8.43 -16.86 -12.39
C THR A 2 8.49 -16.31 -10.97
N LYS A 3 9.40 -16.87 -10.15
CA LYS A 3 9.74 -16.28 -8.85
C LYS A 3 10.20 -14.86 -9.02
N THR A 4 9.74 -13.98 -8.14
CA THR A 4 9.94 -12.53 -8.29
C THR A 4 10.30 -11.90 -6.96
N MET A 5 11.40 -11.12 -6.94
CA MET A 5 11.76 -10.31 -5.79
C MET A 5 10.82 -9.10 -5.71
N CYS A 6 10.19 -8.91 -4.55
CA CYS A 6 9.34 -7.78 -4.26
C CYS A 6 9.90 -6.96 -3.09
N ALA A 7 9.53 -5.68 -3.02
CA ALA A 7 9.94 -4.80 -1.94
C ALA A 7 8.77 -4.00 -1.35
N ALA A 8 8.75 -3.87 -0.03
CA ALA A 8 7.99 -2.87 0.69
C ALA A 8 8.94 -1.76 1.17
N VAL A 9 8.60 -0.52 0.89
CA VAL A 9 9.36 0.66 1.30
C VAL A 9 8.79 1.22 2.59
N GLN A 10 9.63 1.53 3.57
CA GLN A 10 9.28 2.23 4.80
C GLN A 10 9.91 3.62 4.79
N MET A 11 9.10 4.65 5.06
CA MET A 11 9.51 6.05 5.07
C MET A 11 9.04 6.73 6.36
N ALA A 12 9.66 7.87 6.67
CA ALA A 12 9.14 8.86 7.60
C ALA A 12 8.94 10.18 6.83
N SER A 13 7.86 10.24 6.06
CA SER A 13 7.60 11.37 5.15
C SER A 13 7.36 12.67 5.92
N SER A 14 7.73 13.78 5.32
CA SER A 14 7.68 15.14 5.86
C SER A 14 6.65 16.00 5.12
N PRO A 15 6.43 17.26 5.53
CA PRO A 15 5.65 18.23 4.75
C PRO A 15 6.35 18.70 3.47
N ASN A 16 7.61 18.33 3.25
CA ASN A 16 8.37 18.74 2.08
C ASN A 16 8.28 17.69 0.96
N LEU A 17 7.45 17.96 -0.04
CA LEU A 17 7.25 17.10 -1.21
C LEU A 17 8.57 16.71 -1.89
N GLY A 18 9.43 17.70 -2.20
CA GLY A 18 10.69 17.43 -2.92
C GLY A 18 11.63 16.50 -2.14
N ALA A 19 11.76 16.72 -0.83
CA ALA A 19 12.58 15.86 0.03
C ALA A 19 12.02 14.42 0.09
N ASN A 20 10.70 14.27 0.15
CA ASN A 20 10.07 12.96 0.16
C ASN A 20 10.26 12.21 -1.17
N LEU A 21 10.16 12.89 -2.31
CA LEU A 21 10.41 12.26 -3.62
C LEU A 21 11.87 11.82 -3.78
N ILE A 22 12.83 12.63 -3.29
CA ILE A 22 14.26 12.25 -3.28
C ILE A 22 14.47 10.99 -2.43
N GLU A 23 13.93 10.95 -1.23
CA GLU A 23 14.08 9.79 -0.33
C GLU A 23 13.36 8.55 -0.89
N ALA A 24 12.15 8.70 -1.44
CA ALA A 24 11.45 7.61 -2.10
C ALA A 24 12.28 7.06 -3.28
N GLY A 25 12.84 7.93 -4.12
CA GLY A 25 13.71 7.55 -5.22
C GLY A 25 14.92 6.74 -4.76
N ARG A 26 15.62 7.21 -3.72
CA ARG A 26 16.77 6.51 -3.12
C ARG A 26 16.40 5.10 -2.61
N LEU A 27 15.23 4.98 -1.96
CA LEU A 27 14.78 3.69 -1.43
C LEU A 27 14.32 2.73 -2.54
N ILE A 28 13.65 3.24 -3.59
CA ILE A 28 13.28 2.44 -4.76
C ILE A 28 14.54 1.96 -5.50
N GLU A 29 15.55 2.81 -5.67
CA GLU A 29 16.85 2.42 -6.26
C GLU A 29 17.54 1.32 -5.44
N LYS A 30 17.50 1.43 -4.10
CA LYS A 30 18.01 0.38 -3.22
C LYS A 30 17.26 -0.94 -3.40
N ALA A 31 15.93 -0.90 -3.56
CA ALA A 31 15.11 -2.08 -3.83
C ALA A 31 15.46 -2.70 -5.20
N ALA A 32 15.57 -1.87 -6.25
CA ALA A 32 15.98 -2.31 -7.59
C ALA A 32 17.38 -2.96 -7.58
N ALA A 33 18.34 -2.39 -6.84
CA ALA A 33 19.67 -2.96 -6.68
C ALA A 33 19.67 -4.33 -5.98
N GLN A 34 18.63 -4.66 -5.21
CA GLN A 34 18.39 -5.97 -4.62
C GLN A 34 17.55 -6.91 -5.52
N GLY A 35 17.30 -6.49 -6.76
CA GLY A 35 16.57 -7.28 -7.75
C GLY A 35 15.03 -7.18 -7.65
N ALA A 36 14.49 -6.22 -6.91
CA ALA A 36 13.05 -6.07 -6.82
C ALA A 36 12.45 -5.65 -8.17
N ALA A 37 11.49 -6.44 -8.66
CA ALA A 37 10.71 -6.14 -9.86
C ALA A 37 9.33 -5.55 -9.56
N LEU A 38 8.85 -5.66 -8.32
CA LEU A 38 7.65 -5.01 -7.81
C LEU A 38 7.97 -4.28 -6.50
N VAL A 39 7.68 -2.99 -6.45
CA VAL A 39 7.93 -2.15 -5.28
C VAL A 39 6.63 -1.48 -4.82
N VAL A 40 6.38 -1.48 -3.52
CA VAL A 40 5.22 -0.82 -2.90
C VAL A 40 5.71 0.31 -2.00
N LEU A 41 5.22 1.53 -2.25
CA LEU A 41 5.46 2.71 -1.40
C LEU A 41 4.40 2.82 -0.29
N PRO A 42 4.68 3.51 0.83
CA PRO A 42 3.70 3.68 1.90
C PRO A 42 2.64 4.75 1.57
N GLU A 43 1.53 4.72 2.29
CA GLU A 43 0.54 5.81 2.28
C GLU A 43 1.21 7.14 2.64
N ASN A 44 0.78 8.25 2.01
CA ASN A 44 1.33 9.59 2.21
C ASN A 44 2.85 9.70 1.93
N PHE A 45 3.39 8.83 1.06
CA PHE A 45 4.83 8.82 0.77
C PHE A 45 5.33 10.17 0.29
N ALA A 46 4.54 10.86 -0.54
CA ALA A 46 4.90 12.14 -1.15
C ALA A 46 4.70 13.33 -0.20
N LEU A 47 3.70 13.26 0.69
CA LEU A 47 3.36 14.35 1.60
C LEU A 47 2.74 13.83 2.90
N MET A 48 3.42 14.05 4.01
CA MET A 48 2.85 13.98 5.36
C MET A 48 2.68 15.43 5.86
N GLY A 49 1.52 16.04 5.54
CA GLY A 49 1.25 17.45 5.80
C GLY A 49 1.28 17.83 7.28
N MET A 50 1.44 19.10 7.57
CA MET A 50 1.32 19.66 8.93
C MET A 50 -0.12 19.64 9.42
N VAL A 51 -1.04 19.90 8.50
CA VAL A 51 -2.50 19.87 8.72
C VAL A 51 -3.20 19.08 7.61
N GLU A 52 -4.44 18.64 7.89
CA GLU A 52 -5.20 17.80 6.96
C GLU A 52 -5.50 18.49 5.60
N THR A 53 -5.50 19.83 5.56
CA THR A 53 -5.76 20.59 4.34
C THR A 53 -4.57 20.71 3.39
N ASP A 54 -3.33 20.42 3.83
CA ASP A 54 -2.12 20.55 2.99
C ASP A 54 -2.20 19.65 1.75
N LYS A 55 -2.90 18.51 1.85
CA LYS A 55 -3.14 17.60 0.71
C LYS A 55 -4.02 18.23 -0.38
N LEU A 56 -4.87 19.21 -0.05
CA LEU A 56 -5.69 19.92 -1.04
C LEU A 56 -4.82 20.85 -1.90
N GLU A 57 -3.79 21.46 -1.30
CA GLU A 57 -2.84 22.33 -2.00
C GLU A 57 -1.90 21.52 -2.89
N ALA A 58 -1.45 20.36 -2.39
CA ALA A 58 -0.59 19.43 -3.12
C ALA A 58 -1.34 18.55 -4.14
N ALA A 59 -2.66 18.73 -4.28
CA ALA A 59 -3.49 17.89 -5.12
C ALA A 59 -3.15 18.01 -6.60
N GLU A 60 -2.92 16.86 -7.24
CA GLU A 60 -2.68 16.76 -8.68
C GLU A 60 -3.96 16.43 -9.45
N THR A 61 -3.98 16.77 -10.73
CA THR A 61 -4.99 16.26 -11.66
C THR A 61 -4.52 14.92 -12.20
N GLU A 62 -5.42 13.96 -12.39
CA GLU A 62 -5.05 12.68 -12.98
C GLU A 62 -4.35 12.85 -14.33
N GLY A 63 -3.25 12.14 -14.50
CA GLY A 63 -2.38 12.20 -15.68
C GLY A 63 -1.41 13.39 -15.70
N SER A 64 -1.39 14.24 -14.66
CA SER A 64 -0.53 15.43 -14.63
C SER A 64 -0.13 15.81 -13.21
N GLY A 65 1.16 15.97 -13.00
CA GLY A 65 1.72 16.48 -11.75
C GLY A 65 3.08 15.87 -11.42
N PRO A 66 3.88 16.53 -10.57
CA PRO A 66 5.24 16.13 -10.26
C PRO A 66 5.32 14.76 -9.56
N ILE A 67 4.32 14.37 -8.77
CA ILE A 67 4.32 13.07 -8.07
C ILE A 67 4.10 11.96 -9.09
N GLN A 68 3.11 12.10 -9.98
CA GLN A 68 2.81 11.14 -11.03
C GLN A 68 3.98 10.99 -12.01
N GLU A 69 4.57 12.12 -12.41
CA GLU A 69 5.76 12.12 -13.28
C GLU A 69 6.95 11.42 -12.62
N PHE A 70 7.19 11.66 -11.33
CA PHE A 70 8.22 10.96 -10.55
C PHE A 70 8.01 9.45 -10.56
N LEU A 71 6.79 8.98 -10.30
CA LEU A 71 6.45 7.55 -10.25
C LEU A 71 6.67 6.90 -11.62
N ALA A 72 6.11 7.49 -12.68
CA ALA A 72 6.22 6.98 -14.06
C ALA A 72 7.68 6.87 -14.51
N ARG A 73 8.45 7.96 -14.37
CA ARG A 73 9.87 7.99 -14.76
C ARG A 73 10.73 7.04 -13.93
N THR A 74 10.43 6.88 -12.64
CA THR A 74 11.18 5.97 -11.76
C THR A 74 10.93 4.51 -12.15
N ALA A 75 9.67 4.14 -12.41
CA ALA A 75 9.30 2.80 -12.87
C ALA A 75 9.97 2.48 -14.22
N GLU A 76 9.90 3.40 -15.19
CA GLU A 76 10.54 3.25 -16.50
C GLU A 76 12.07 3.13 -16.42
N ARG A 77 12.71 4.02 -15.68
CA ARG A 77 14.17 4.07 -15.55
C ARG A 77 14.75 2.81 -14.90
N LEU A 78 14.05 2.31 -13.86
CA LEU A 78 14.52 1.16 -13.09
C LEU A 78 13.95 -0.17 -13.60
N LYS A 79 13.07 -0.14 -14.61
CA LYS A 79 12.44 -1.32 -15.21
C LYS A 79 11.74 -2.20 -14.17
N LEU A 80 10.94 -1.57 -13.30
CA LEU A 80 10.17 -2.26 -12.26
C LEU A 80 8.70 -1.79 -12.24
N TRP A 81 7.84 -2.61 -11.69
CA TRP A 81 6.48 -2.24 -11.38
C TRP A 81 6.43 -1.50 -10.05
N LEU A 82 5.65 -0.42 -9.99
CA LEU A 82 5.59 0.46 -8.85
C LEU A 82 4.16 0.71 -8.40
N VAL A 83 3.84 0.31 -7.17
CA VAL A 83 2.61 0.74 -6.48
C VAL A 83 2.95 2.03 -5.74
N GLY A 84 2.37 3.13 -6.19
CA GLY A 84 2.76 4.50 -5.86
C GLY A 84 2.28 4.99 -4.48
N GLY A 85 2.18 4.11 -3.49
CA GLY A 85 1.73 4.52 -2.15
C GLY A 85 0.39 5.23 -2.20
N THR A 86 0.30 6.45 -1.65
CA THR A 86 -0.81 7.35 -1.95
C THR A 86 -0.35 8.76 -2.28
N LEU A 87 -1.09 9.39 -3.19
CA LEU A 87 -1.00 10.80 -3.54
C LEU A 87 -2.39 11.41 -3.61
N PRO A 88 -2.53 12.73 -3.36
CA PRO A 88 -3.82 13.41 -3.44
C PRO A 88 -4.17 13.70 -4.91
N ILE A 89 -5.19 13.05 -5.44
CA ILE A 89 -5.78 13.35 -6.77
C ILE A 89 -7.04 14.16 -6.58
N ARG A 90 -7.20 15.26 -7.33
CA ARG A 90 -8.39 16.14 -7.25
C ARG A 90 -9.67 15.35 -7.45
N ALA A 91 -10.61 15.53 -6.52
CA ALA A 91 -11.93 14.95 -6.53
C ALA A 91 -12.99 16.03 -6.68
N SER A 92 -14.26 15.68 -6.49
CA SER A 92 -15.37 16.62 -6.51
C SER A 92 -15.38 17.53 -5.25
N LYS A 93 -16.15 18.61 -5.33
CA LYS A 93 -16.47 19.47 -4.16
C LYS A 93 -15.26 19.99 -3.38
N GLY A 94 -14.12 20.23 -4.04
CA GLY A 94 -12.91 20.72 -3.41
C GLY A 94 -12.18 19.73 -2.50
N LYS A 95 -12.49 18.43 -2.62
CA LYS A 95 -11.78 17.34 -1.95
C LYS A 95 -10.74 16.69 -2.85
N VAL A 96 -10.06 15.70 -2.30
CA VAL A 96 -9.14 14.82 -3.03
C VAL A 96 -9.49 13.36 -2.77
N HIS A 97 -9.08 12.47 -3.68
CA HIS A 97 -8.96 11.05 -3.36
C HIS A 97 -7.55 10.76 -2.80
N ALA A 98 -7.46 9.89 -1.81
CA ALA A 98 -6.19 9.26 -1.44
C ALA A 98 -5.97 8.11 -2.42
N THR A 99 -5.22 8.39 -3.48
CA THR A 99 -5.11 7.53 -4.66
C THR A 99 -3.80 6.77 -4.68
N SER A 100 -3.85 5.46 -4.90
CA SER A 100 -2.70 4.66 -5.29
C SER A 100 -2.72 4.43 -6.79
N LEU A 101 -1.68 4.90 -7.48
CA LEU A 101 -1.47 4.66 -8.91
C LEU A 101 -0.45 3.54 -9.09
N ILE A 102 -0.70 2.68 -10.06
CA ILE A 102 0.18 1.56 -10.39
C ILE A 102 0.81 1.81 -11.75
N PHE A 103 2.14 1.71 -11.81
CA PHE A 103 2.94 1.89 -13.02
C PHE A 103 3.64 0.59 -13.40
N ASP A 104 3.64 0.28 -14.70
CA ASP A 104 4.41 -0.84 -15.25
C ASP A 104 5.91 -0.47 -15.42
N ASP A 105 6.73 -1.43 -15.87
CA ASP A 105 8.16 -1.27 -16.10
C ASP A 105 8.51 -0.37 -17.31
N ARG A 106 7.50 0.16 -18.00
CA ARG A 106 7.61 1.15 -19.08
C ARG A 106 7.19 2.55 -18.65
N GLY A 107 6.77 2.70 -17.38
CA GLY A 107 6.24 3.95 -16.85
C GLY A 107 4.79 4.24 -17.24
N ASN A 108 4.06 3.29 -17.81
CA ASN A 108 2.63 3.48 -18.10
C ASN A 108 1.83 3.29 -16.81
N GLN A 109 0.88 4.18 -16.57
CA GLN A 109 -0.14 3.97 -15.53
C GLN A 109 -1.09 2.84 -15.99
N VAL A 110 -1.10 1.75 -15.25
CA VAL A 110 -1.89 0.55 -15.56
C VAL A 110 -3.01 0.29 -14.57
N GLY A 111 -3.06 1.04 -13.47
CA GLY A 111 -4.10 0.92 -12.45
C GLY A 111 -4.24 2.17 -11.58
N ARG A 112 -5.44 2.33 -11.02
CA ARG A 112 -5.78 3.35 -10.04
C ARG A 112 -6.69 2.76 -8.99
N TYR A 113 -6.37 2.97 -7.72
CA TYR A 113 -7.21 2.64 -6.58
C TYR A 113 -7.37 3.86 -5.69
N ASP A 114 -8.59 4.27 -5.45
CA ASP A 114 -8.94 5.33 -4.50
C ASP A 114 -9.37 4.67 -3.18
N LYS A 115 -8.79 5.09 -2.06
CA LYS A 115 -9.08 4.56 -0.73
C LYS A 115 -10.58 4.58 -0.46
N ILE A 116 -11.15 3.42 -0.14
CA ILE A 116 -12.60 3.25 0.07
C ILE A 116 -12.97 3.64 1.50
N HIS A 117 -12.24 3.11 2.50
CA HIS A 117 -12.58 3.32 3.90
C HIS A 117 -11.72 4.43 4.50
N LEU A 118 -12.37 5.52 4.89
CA LEU A 118 -11.71 6.71 5.42
C LEU A 118 -11.54 6.62 6.94
N PHE A 119 -10.39 7.09 7.43
CA PHE A 119 -9.98 6.98 8.83
C PHE A 119 -10.62 8.12 9.67
N ASP A 120 -11.89 7.98 9.99
CA ASP A 120 -12.64 8.89 10.85
C ASP A 120 -12.78 8.27 12.24
N VAL A 121 -11.78 8.44 13.10
CA VAL A 121 -11.70 7.78 14.40
C VAL A 121 -11.23 8.70 15.51
N ASN A 122 -11.58 8.34 16.74
CA ASN A 122 -10.89 8.78 17.95
C ASN A 122 -10.06 7.59 18.46
N VAL A 123 -8.76 7.77 18.62
CA VAL A 123 -7.87 6.66 19.06
C VAL A 123 -8.05 6.45 20.55
N PRO A 124 -8.50 5.27 21.00
CA PRO A 124 -8.74 5.00 22.42
C PRO A 124 -7.47 5.22 23.27
N GLY A 125 -7.62 5.91 24.40
CA GLY A 125 -6.52 6.14 25.33
C GLY A 125 -5.53 7.25 24.93
N THR A 126 -5.84 8.01 23.88
CA THR A 126 -5.10 9.21 23.44
C THR A 126 -6.03 10.38 23.18
N GLU A 127 -5.45 11.55 22.88
CA GLU A 127 -6.19 12.70 22.34
C GLU A 127 -6.23 12.74 20.81
N GLU A 128 -5.67 11.71 20.16
CA GLU A 128 -5.60 11.65 18.70
C GLU A 128 -6.98 11.47 18.07
N GLN A 129 -7.32 12.39 17.18
CA GLN A 129 -8.55 12.37 16.39
C GLN A 129 -8.23 12.54 14.91
N TYR A 130 -8.86 11.75 14.09
CA TYR A 130 -8.71 11.78 12.63
C TYR A 130 -10.06 11.93 11.96
N ARG A 131 -10.14 12.73 10.91
CA ARG A 131 -11.35 13.03 10.13
C ARG A 131 -10.98 13.13 8.65
N GLU A 132 -10.52 12.03 8.08
CA GLU A 132 -10.12 11.99 6.67
C GLU A 132 -11.23 12.46 5.73
N SER A 133 -12.49 12.12 6.04
CA SER A 133 -13.64 12.49 5.22
C SER A 133 -13.85 14.00 5.07
N HIS A 134 -13.22 14.84 5.90
CA HIS A 134 -13.29 16.28 5.73
C HIS A 134 -12.60 16.76 4.45
N THR A 135 -11.49 16.14 4.07
CA THR A 135 -10.66 16.51 2.92
C THR A 135 -10.62 15.44 1.82
N ILE A 136 -10.93 14.18 2.17
CA ILE A 136 -10.87 13.06 1.24
C ILE A 136 -12.28 12.63 0.85
N GLU A 137 -12.46 12.34 -0.44
CA GLU A 137 -13.64 11.66 -1.00
C GLU A 137 -13.31 10.17 -1.13
N ALA A 138 -14.22 9.31 -0.64
CA ALA A 138 -14.02 7.86 -0.68
C ALA A 138 -14.05 7.32 -2.12
N GLY A 139 -13.26 6.29 -2.38
CA GLY A 139 -13.39 5.46 -3.56
C GLY A 139 -14.58 4.51 -3.48
N GLU A 140 -14.93 3.87 -4.61
CA GLU A 140 -16.12 3.02 -4.70
C GLU A 140 -15.81 1.59 -5.17
N HIS A 141 -14.62 1.36 -5.78
CA HIS A 141 -14.33 0.12 -6.48
C HIS A 141 -13.05 -0.55 -5.99
N ALA A 142 -13.16 -1.86 -5.73
CA ALA A 142 -11.98 -2.70 -5.51
C ALA A 142 -11.14 -2.78 -6.80
N LEU A 143 -9.82 -2.84 -6.67
CA LEU A 143 -8.90 -3.01 -7.79
C LEU A 143 -8.20 -4.37 -7.69
N VAL A 144 -8.28 -5.16 -8.76
CA VAL A 144 -7.39 -6.28 -9.04
C VAL A 144 -6.99 -6.20 -10.50
N LEU A 145 -5.69 -6.19 -10.79
CA LEU A 145 -5.16 -6.09 -12.16
C LEU A 145 -4.14 -7.21 -12.42
N ASP A 146 -4.02 -7.57 -13.70
CA ASP A 146 -3.04 -8.55 -14.14
C ASP A 146 -1.64 -7.93 -14.19
N THR A 147 -0.65 -8.65 -13.65
CA THR A 147 0.76 -8.29 -13.71
C THR A 147 1.60 -9.50 -14.18
N PRO A 148 2.86 -9.31 -14.57
CA PRO A 148 3.75 -10.44 -14.90
C PRO A 148 3.97 -11.40 -13.71
N PHE A 149 3.63 -11.00 -12.50
CA PHE A 149 3.91 -11.72 -11.24
C PHE A 149 2.69 -12.45 -10.69
N GLY A 150 1.51 -12.18 -11.22
CA GLY A 150 0.21 -12.63 -10.73
C GLY A 150 -0.79 -11.46 -10.66
N ARG A 151 -1.99 -11.74 -10.17
CA ARG A 151 -3.04 -10.72 -10.05
C ARG A 151 -2.85 -9.91 -8.78
N LEU A 152 -2.61 -8.61 -8.96
CA LEU A 152 -2.32 -7.66 -7.89
C LEU A 152 -3.58 -6.94 -7.43
N GLY A 153 -3.96 -7.13 -6.16
CA GLY A 153 -4.95 -6.31 -5.47
C GLY A 153 -4.29 -5.17 -4.70
N VAL A 154 -5.00 -4.06 -4.54
CA VAL A 154 -4.52 -2.91 -3.76
C VAL A 154 -5.55 -2.53 -2.71
N ALA A 155 -5.09 -2.30 -1.48
CA ALA A 155 -5.87 -1.76 -0.38
C ALA A 155 -5.00 -0.76 0.39
N ILE A 156 -5.61 0.30 0.98
CA ILE A 156 -4.86 1.35 1.65
C ILE A 156 -5.21 1.38 3.14
N CYS A 157 -4.21 1.11 4.00
CA CYS A 157 -4.22 1.41 5.43
C CYS A 157 -5.50 0.94 6.17
N TYR A 158 -6.45 1.86 6.38
CA TYR A 158 -7.69 1.60 7.10
C TYR A 158 -8.58 0.52 6.47
N ASP A 159 -8.44 0.33 5.14
CA ASP A 159 -9.10 -0.77 4.41
C ASP A 159 -8.82 -2.14 5.04
N LEU A 160 -7.65 -2.33 5.68
CA LEU A 160 -7.29 -3.58 6.36
C LEU A 160 -8.33 -4.04 7.40
N ARG A 161 -9.18 -3.15 7.90
CA ARG A 161 -10.20 -3.50 8.90
C ARG A 161 -11.48 -4.08 8.31
N PHE A 162 -11.63 -4.04 6.98
CA PHE A 162 -12.86 -4.40 6.28
C PHE A 162 -12.65 -5.65 5.43
N PRO A 163 -12.89 -6.86 5.98
CA PRO A 163 -12.62 -8.13 5.31
C PRO A 163 -13.39 -8.30 3.99
N GLU A 164 -14.52 -7.62 3.84
CA GLU A 164 -15.38 -7.68 2.66
C GLU A 164 -14.63 -7.27 1.39
N LEU A 165 -13.81 -6.20 1.45
CA LEU A 165 -13.00 -5.73 0.33
C LEU A 165 -12.04 -6.83 -0.15
N PHE A 166 -11.36 -7.50 0.77
CA PHE A 166 -10.38 -8.54 0.45
C PHE A 166 -11.06 -9.80 -0.10
N ARG A 167 -12.27 -10.11 0.38
CA ARG A 167 -13.07 -11.22 -0.18
C ARG A 167 -13.51 -10.92 -1.60
N GLN A 168 -13.92 -9.69 -1.90
CA GLN A 168 -14.26 -9.28 -3.25
C GLN A 168 -13.03 -9.39 -4.19
N MET A 169 -11.85 -8.94 -3.74
CA MET A 169 -10.61 -9.11 -4.51
C MET A 169 -10.22 -10.59 -4.67
N ALA A 170 -10.39 -11.42 -3.64
CA ALA A 170 -10.14 -12.87 -3.74
C ALA A 170 -11.07 -13.56 -4.73
N ASP A 171 -12.33 -13.14 -4.82
CA ASP A 171 -13.30 -13.68 -5.80
C ASP A 171 -12.92 -13.32 -7.25
N THR A 172 -12.16 -12.25 -7.45
CA THR A 172 -11.56 -11.93 -8.75
C THR A 172 -10.19 -12.59 -8.97
N GLY A 173 -9.72 -13.42 -8.05
CA GLY A 173 -8.50 -14.22 -8.20
C GLY A 173 -7.20 -13.51 -7.81
N MET A 174 -7.23 -12.62 -6.81
CA MET A 174 -6.04 -11.93 -6.31
C MET A 174 -4.97 -12.92 -5.80
N ASP A 175 -3.73 -12.74 -6.27
CA ASP A 175 -2.55 -13.52 -5.89
C ASP A 175 -1.62 -12.78 -4.93
N ILE A 176 -1.55 -11.46 -5.11
CA ILE A 176 -0.68 -10.54 -4.38
C ILE A 176 -1.53 -9.37 -3.91
N LEU A 177 -1.39 -9.00 -2.65
CA LEU A 177 -2.01 -7.84 -2.04
C LEU A 177 -0.94 -6.79 -1.73
N ALA A 178 -1.03 -5.60 -2.31
CA ALA A 178 -0.24 -4.43 -1.92
C ALA A 178 -1.01 -3.57 -0.92
N VAL A 179 -0.34 -3.17 0.16
CA VAL A 179 -0.97 -2.40 1.25
C VAL A 179 -0.11 -1.19 1.63
N PRO A 180 -0.22 -0.07 0.88
CA PRO A 180 0.27 1.23 1.35
C PRO A 180 -0.40 1.66 2.66
N SER A 181 0.37 2.08 3.66
CA SER A 181 -0.17 2.39 4.99
C SER A 181 0.59 3.49 5.73
N ALA A 182 -0.10 4.12 6.69
CA ALA A 182 0.44 5.06 7.67
C ALA A 182 -0.22 4.82 9.06
N PHE A 183 -0.15 3.59 9.56
CA PHE A 183 -0.71 3.23 10.87
C PHE A 183 -0.07 4.05 11.98
N THR A 184 -0.88 4.62 12.86
CA THR A 184 -0.38 5.29 14.07
C THR A 184 0.39 4.32 14.94
N ALA A 185 1.35 4.80 15.74
CA ALA A 185 2.14 3.96 16.60
C ALA A 185 1.27 3.07 17.51
N GLN A 186 0.23 3.64 18.10
CA GLN A 186 -0.66 2.91 19.02
C GLN A 186 -1.50 1.85 18.30
N THR A 187 -2.21 2.22 17.24
CA THR A 187 -3.06 1.25 16.51
C THR A 187 -2.21 0.23 15.76
N GLY A 188 -1.01 0.62 15.34
CA GLY A 188 -0.06 -0.28 14.71
C GLY A 188 0.44 -1.36 15.67
N ALA A 189 0.86 -0.98 16.86
CA ALA A 189 1.32 -1.94 17.88
C ALA A 189 0.26 -2.99 18.23
N ALA A 190 -1.02 -2.59 18.26
CA ALA A 190 -2.10 -3.50 18.62
C ALA A 190 -2.63 -4.33 17.44
N HIS A 191 -2.60 -3.82 16.19
CA HIS A 191 -3.40 -4.40 15.11
C HIS A 191 -2.64 -4.72 13.82
N TRP A 192 -1.53 -4.02 13.51
CA TRP A 192 -0.90 -4.05 12.19
C TRP A 192 -0.53 -5.46 11.72
N GLU A 193 0.33 -6.13 12.47
CA GLU A 193 0.79 -7.47 12.08
C GLU A 193 -0.36 -8.46 11.99
N ILE A 194 -1.28 -8.41 12.97
CA ILE A 194 -2.44 -9.30 13.01
C ILE A 194 -3.30 -9.13 11.76
N LEU A 195 -3.61 -7.88 11.38
CA LEU A 195 -4.45 -7.60 10.23
C LEU A 195 -3.76 -7.99 8.91
N VAL A 196 -2.51 -7.60 8.70
CA VAL A 196 -1.79 -7.94 7.46
C VAL A 196 -1.70 -9.46 7.28
N ARG A 197 -1.33 -10.19 8.34
CA ARG A 197 -1.26 -11.65 8.31
C ARG A 197 -2.62 -12.30 8.09
N ALA A 198 -3.68 -11.78 8.73
CA ALA A 198 -5.03 -12.26 8.52
C ALA A 198 -5.46 -12.11 7.06
N ARG A 199 -5.22 -10.94 6.43
CA ARG A 199 -5.57 -10.71 5.02
C ARG A 199 -4.83 -11.64 4.07
N ALA A 200 -3.54 -11.89 4.31
CA ALA A 200 -2.77 -12.87 3.53
C ALA A 200 -3.31 -14.30 3.72
N LEU A 201 -3.46 -14.73 4.97
CA LEU A 201 -3.86 -16.07 5.34
C LEU A 201 -5.27 -16.45 4.87
N GLU A 202 -6.26 -15.60 5.16
CA GLU A 202 -7.66 -15.91 4.87
C GLU A 202 -7.99 -15.87 3.37
N ASN A 203 -7.21 -15.11 2.57
CA ASN A 203 -7.37 -14.99 1.13
C ASN A 203 -6.34 -15.82 0.34
N LEU A 204 -5.47 -16.56 1.04
CA LEU A 204 -4.43 -17.41 0.45
C LEU A 204 -3.64 -16.64 -0.63
N CYS A 205 -3.09 -15.48 -0.27
CA CYS A 205 -2.33 -14.60 -1.15
C CYS A 205 -1.05 -14.11 -0.45
N TYR A 206 -0.09 -13.63 -1.23
CA TYR A 206 1.02 -12.85 -0.67
C TYR A 206 0.53 -11.46 -0.27
N ALA A 207 1.11 -10.88 0.80
CA ALA A 207 0.87 -9.48 1.14
C ALA A 207 2.20 -8.72 1.22
N ILE A 208 2.28 -7.59 0.52
CA ILE A 208 3.40 -6.64 0.54
C ILE A 208 2.88 -5.38 1.22
N ALA A 209 3.17 -5.25 2.50
CA ALA A 209 2.63 -4.20 3.36
C ALA A 209 3.71 -3.16 3.67
N SER A 210 3.56 -1.99 3.06
CA SER A 210 4.45 -0.84 3.19
C SER A 210 3.83 0.19 4.14
N ASN A 211 4.55 0.58 5.18
CA ASN A 211 4.03 1.47 6.22
C ASN A 211 4.95 2.67 6.45
N GLN A 212 4.38 3.82 6.81
CA GLN A 212 5.16 4.92 7.40
C GLN A 212 5.70 4.49 8.75
N GLY A 213 6.95 4.87 9.07
CA GLY A 213 7.59 4.40 10.31
C GLY A 213 8.52 5.43 10.93
N GLY A 214 8.08 6.03 12.02
CA GLY A 214 8.85 6.99 12.80
C GLY A 214 8.07 8.22 13.21
N PHE A 215 8.82 9.23 13.66
CA PHE A 215 8.28 10.53 14.05
C PHE A 215 8.20 11.46 12.83
N HIS A 216 7.07 12.14 12.69
CA HIS A 216 6.84 13.12 11.62
C HIS A 216 6.89 14.54 12.17
N VAL A 217 7.23 15.49 11.30
CA VAL A 217 7.37 16.92 11.67
C VAL A 217 6.08 17.50 12.29
N ASN A 218 4.92 16.99 11.88
CA ASN A 218 3.61 17.37 12.42
C ASN A 218 3.28 16.79 13.80
N GLY A 219 4.22 16.12 14.45
CA GLY A 219 4.04 15.50 15.77
C GLY A 219 3.42 14.10 15.78
N ARG A 220 3.00 13.58 14.62
CA ARG A 220 2.50 12.20 14.52
C ARG A 220 3.63 11.20 14.66
N GLU A 221 3.31 10.05 15.25
CA GLU A 221 4.17 8.88 15.26
C GLU A 221 3.47 7.73 14.52
N THR A 222 4.19 7.11 13.58
CA THR A 222 3.71 5.94 12.84
C THR A 222 4.52 4.69 13.17
N TYR A 223 3.86 3.55 13.07
CA TYR A 223 4.32 2.30 13.65
C TYR A 223 5.50 1.67 12.91
N GLY A 224 5.64 1.89 11.60
CA GLY A 224 6.60 1.14 10.80
C GLY A 224 6.20 -0.32 10.61
N HIS A 225 7.12 -1.22 10.87
CA HIS A 225 6.90 -2.67 10.76
C HIS A 225 6.40 -3.08 9.37
N SER A 226 6.92 -2.42 8.30
CA SER A 226 6.68 -2.87 6.93
C SER A 226 7.09 -4.32 6.79
N MET A 227 6.28 -5.13 6.10
CA MET A 227 6.51 -6.57 6.04
C MET A 227 6.02 -7.19 4.73
N ILE A 228 6.58 -8.35 4.41
CA ILE A 228 6.09 -9.23 3.35
C ILE A 228 5.65 -10.55 3.99
N VAL A 229 4.42 -10.97 3.68
CA VAL A 229 3.78 -12.15 4.27
C VAL A 229 3.44 -13.15 3.18
N ASP A 230 3.68 -14.44 3.43
CA ASP A 230 3.34 -15.52 2.50
C ASP A 230 1.85 -15.96 2.60
N PRO A 231 1.34 -16.77 1.66
CA PRO A 231 -0.05 -17.22 1.68
C PRO A 231 -0.44 -18.08 2.89
N TRP A 232 0.53 -18.54 3.69
CA TRP A 232 0.31 -19.28 4.93
C TRP A 232 0.30 -18.39 6.17
N GLY A 233 0.41 -17.06 5.99
CA GLY A 233 0.46 -16.08 7.07
C GLY A 233 1.82 -15.94 7.75
N LYS A 234 2.89 -16.52 7.17
CA LYS A 234 4.25 -16.37 7.70
C LYS A 234 4.85 -15.04 7.26
N VAL A 235 5.35 -14.24 8.20
CA VAL A 235 6.18 -13.07 7.91
C VAL A 235 7.51 -13.56 7.34
N MET A 236 7.75 -13.24 6.06
CA MET A 236 8.97 -13.62 5.34
C MET A 236 10.12 -12.68 5.64
N ALA A 237 9.81 -11.38 5.72
CA ALA A 237 10.74 -10.32 6.05
C ALA A 237 9.99 -9.14 6.66
N GLY A 238 10.65 -8.35 7.50
CA GLY A 238 10.07 -7.18 8.16
C GLY A 238 11.13 -6.16 8.56
N LEU A 239 10.73 -4.88 8.66
CA LEU A 239 11.55 -3.77 9.11
C LEU A 239 10.85 -3.06 10.27
N PRO A 240 11.32 -3.18 11.51
CA PRO A 240 10.60 -2.64 12.67
C PRO A 240 10.46 -1.12 12.67
N SER A 241 11.53 -0.37 12.47
CA SER A 241 11.54 1.09 12.59
C SER A 241 12.52 1.74 11.62
N GLY A 242 12.39 3.07 11.44
CA GLY A 242 13.27 3.87 10.58
C GLY A 242 12.94 3.73 9.09
N ALA A 243 13.57 4.57 8.26
CA ALA A 243 13.43 4.48 6.82
C ALA A 243 14.26 3.34 6.23
N GLY A 244 13.69 2.60 5.29
CA GLY A 244 14.37 1.46 4.68
C GLY A 244 13.50 0.67 3.73
N ILE A 245 13.97 -0.52 3.40
CA ILE A 245 13.25 -1.46 2.52
C ILE A 245 13.21 -2.85 3.14
N VAL A 246 12.17 -3.57 2.81
CA VAL A 246 12.01 -5.00 3.11
C VAL A 246 11.88 -5.72 1.78
N THR A 247 12.68 -6.76 1.55
CA THR A 247 12.61 -7.56 0.33
C THR A 247 12.35 -9.04 0.62
N ALA A 248 11.54 -9.67 -0.21
CA ALA A 248 11.32 -11.12 -0.20
C ALA A 248 10.94 -11.61 -1.60
N GLU A 249 11.28 -12.86 -1.88
CA GLU A 249 10.88 -13.52 -3.13
C GLU A 249 9.46 -14.08 -3.00
N ILE A 250 8.56 -13.68 -3.88
CA ILE A 250 7.25 -14.34 -4.06
C ILE A 250 7.41 -15.49 -5.04
N ASP A 251 6.80 -16.63 -4.71
CA ASP A 251 6.88 -17.89 -5.45
C ASP A 251 5.47 -18.35 -5.86
N PRO A 252 5.09 -18.23 -7.14
CA PRO A 252 3.78 -18.67 -7.63
C PRO A 252 3.52 -20.16 -7.41
N ASP A 253 4.54 -21.01 -7.53
CA ASP A 253 4.39 -22.45 -7.29
C ASP A 253 4.02 -22.75 -5.84
N ARG A 254 4.59 -21.97 -4.89
CA ARG A 254 4.20 -22.05 -3.49
C ARG A 254 2.75 -21.64 -3.28
N LEU A 255 2.31 -20.56 -3.92
CA LEU A 255 0.92 -20.10 -3.86
C LEU A 255 -0.04 -21.19 -4.34
N GLU A 256 0.22 -21.78 -5.50
CA GLU A 256 -0.59 -22.87 -6.05
C GLU A 256 -0.61 -24.09 -5.13
N LYS A 257 0.54 -24.51 -4.60
CA LYS A 257 0.63 -25.63 -3.65
C LYS A 257 -0.18 -25.40 -2.38
N VAL A 258 -0.12 -24.17 -1.82
CA VAL A 258 -0.91 -23.81 -0.63
C VAL A 258 -2.41 -23.87 -0.94
N ARG A 259 -2.85 -23.28 -2.04
CA ARG A 259 -4.26 -23.28 -2.46
C ARG A 259 -4.78 -24.70 -2.77
N ALA A 260 -3.97 -25.53 -3.40
CA ALA A 260 -4.36 -26.91 -3.70
C ALA A 260 -4.45 -27.80 -2.44
N ALA A 261 -3.50 -27.63 -1.50
CA ALA A 261 -3.49 -28.40 -0.26
C ALA A 261 -4.52 -27.91 0.75
N PHE A 262 -4.85 -26.61 0.74
CA PHE A 262 -5.79 -25.98 1.67
C PHE A 262 -6.81 -25.10 0.92
N PRO A 263 -7.81 -25.72 0.24
CA PRO A 263 -8.73 -25.02 -0.66
C PRO A 263 -9.84 -24.23 0.07
N ALA A 264 -9.48 -23.44 1.11
CA ALA A 264 -10.43 -22.74 1.97
C ALA A 264 -11.32 -21.77 1.18
N LEU A 265 -10.80 -21.12 0.12
CA LEU A 265 -11.58 -20.22 -0.73
C LEU A 265 -12.71 -20.94 -1.46
N GLN A 266 -12.51 -22.22 -1.85
CA GLN A 266 -13.53 -23.05 -2.52
C GLN A 266 -14.57 -23.61 -1.53
N HIS A 267 -14.24 -23.68 -0.24
CA HIS A 267 -15.14 -24.16 0.81
C HIS A 267 -16.09 -23.08 1.33
N ARG A 268 -15.98 -21.87 0.84
CA ARG A 268 -16.86 -20.76 1.24
C ARG A 268 -18.31 -21.08 0.87
N ARG A 269 -19.22 -20.82 1.81
CA ARG A 269 -20.66 -20.99 1.65
C ARG A 269 -21.40 -19.65 1.52
N MET A 270 -20.75 -18.57 1.96
CA MET A 270 -21.26 -17.20 1.88
C MET A 270 -20.41 -16.39 0.93
N HIS A 271 -21.04 -15.62 0.08
CA HIS A 271 -20.36 -14.70 -0.86
C HIS A 271 -20.74 -13.27 -0.51
N CYS A 272 -19.82 -12.32 -0.65
CA CYS A 272 -20.12 -10.90 -0.59
C CYS A 272 -21.03 -10.54 -1.77
N ARG A 273 -22.11 -9.78 -1.50
CA ARG A 273 -23.06 -9.31 -2.52
C ARG A 273 -22.53 -8.03 -3.15
#